data_cf91a07fd92422af3eb50b605a77c52c
#
_entry.id   cf91a07fd92422af3eb50b605a77c52c
#
_cell.length_a   1.000
_cell.length_b   1.000
_cell.length_c   1.000
_cell.angle_alpha   90.00
_cell.angle_beta   90.00
_cell.angle_gamma   90.00
#
_symmetry.space_group_name_H-M   'P 1'
#
loop_
_entity.id
_entity.type
_entity.pdbx_description
1 polymer ?
#
loop_
_entity_poly.entity_id
_entity_poly.type
_entity_poly.pdbx_seq_one_letter_code
_entity_poly.pdbx_strand_id
1 'polypeptide(L)'
;MATKYSGTQTEKNLEAAFAGESMARNKYTYFASVAKKQGFEQIAELFQKTADNEKEHAKLWFKELNGIGDTAQNLGAAADGENYEWTDMYAGFAETAEKEGFPELAARFRLVAAIEKRHEERYRALLKNVETAAVFARSEVKVWECRNCGHIVVGTNAPELCPTCLHPKAYFELHTDNF
;
A
#
# COMPACT_ATOMS: atom_id res chain seq x y z
N MET A 1 13.65 -8.25 -9.91
CA MET A 1 14.62 -9.35 -10.13
C MET A 1 14.12 -10.21 -11.26
N ALA A 2 15.00 -10.75 -12.11
CA ALA A 2 14.58 -11.65 -13.19
C ALA A 2 13.92 -12.91 -12.62
N THR A 3 12.79 -13.33 -13.19
CA THR A 3 12.09 -14.56 -12.84
C THR A 3 12.56 -15.71 -13.73
N LYS A 4 12.26 -16.96 -13.39
CA LYS A 4 12.48 -18.12 -14.28
C LYS A 4 11.65 -18.05 -15.57
N TYR A 5 10.70 -17.10 -15.64
CA TYR A 5 9.81 -16.89 -16.78
C TYR A 5 10.24 -15.73 -17.67
N SER A 6 11.32 -15.01 -17.33
CA SER A 6 11.69 -13.75 -17.98
C SER A 6 11.81 -13.87 -19.50
N GLY A 7 11.13 -12.97 -20.20
CA GLY A 7 11.05 -12.91 -21.66
C GLY A 7 10.10 -13.90 -22.31
N THR A 8 9.37 -14.73 -21.55
CA THR A 8 8.44 -15.72 -22.09
C THR A 8 7.01 -15.20 -22.21
N GLN A 9 6.18 -15.89 -23.01
CA GLN A 9 4.73 -15.64 -23.01
C GLN A 9 4.09 -15.95 -21.66
N THR A 10 4.65 -16.89 -20.89
CA THR A 10 4.18 -17.24 -19.54
C THR A 10 4.33 -16.06 -18.57
N GLU A 11 5.42 -15.30 -18.64
CA GLU A 11 5.59 -14.08 -17.84
C GLU A 11 4.47 -13.08 -18.13
N LYS A 12 4.21 -12.79 -19.40
CA LYS A 12 3.10 -11.91 -19.80
C LYS A 12 1.75 -12.41 -19.33
N ASN A 13 1.53 -13.73 -19.35
CA ASN A 13 0.29 -14.33 -18.85
C ASN A 13 0.16 -14.17 -17.32
N LEU A 14 1.25 -14.28 -16.56
CA LEU A 14 1.27 -14.05 -15.11
C LEU A 14 0.99 -12.57 -14.78
N GLU A 15 1.57 -11.64 -15.51
CA GLU A 15 1.30 -10.20 -15.38
C GLU A 15 -0.16 -9.88 -15.67
N ALA A 16 -0.71 -10.42 -16.77
CA ALA A 16 -2.11 -10.24 -17.14
C ALA A 16 -3.06 -10.86 -16.12
N ALA A 17 -2.74 -12.05 -15.58
CA ALA A 17 -3.53 -12.69 -14.53
C ALA A 17 -3.51 -11.86 -13.25
N PHE A 18 -2.33 -11.41 -12.79
CA PHE A 18 -2.21 -10.53 -11.63
C PHE A 18 -3.03 -9.23 -11.79
N ALA A 19 -2.95 -8.58 -12.95
CA ALA A 19 -3.70 -7.38 -13.25
C ALA A 19 -5.22 -7.64 -13.26
N GLY A 20 -5.66 -8.74 -13.88
CA GLY A 20 -7.07 -9.14 -13.96
C GLY A 20 -7.69 -9.39 -12.59
N GLU A 21 -7.03 -10.20 -11.75
CA GLU A 21 -7.50 -10.52 -10.40
C GLU A 21 -7.49 -9.29 -9.48
N SER A 22 -6.46 -8.43 -9.59
CA SER A 22 -6.38 -7.18 -8.84
C SER A 22 -7.53 -6.22 -9.19
N MET A 23 -7.88 -6.15 -10.48
CA MET A 23 -9.01 -5.37 -10.96
C MET A 23 -10.35 -5.96 -10.51
N ALA A 24 -10.53 -7.28 -10.60
CA ALA A 24 -11.73 -7.99 -10.15
C ALA A 24 -11.97 -7.76 -8.66
N ARG A 25 -10.94 -7.92 -7.83
CA ARG A 25 -10.99 -7.61 -6.39
C ARG A 25 -11.57 -6.24 -6.11
N ASN A 26 -11.04 -5.20 -6.75
CA ASN A 26 -11.52 -3.84 -6.52
C ASN A 26 -12.96 -3.64 -6.99
N LYS A 27 -13.32 -4.13 -8.19
CA LYS A 27 -14.68 -4.06 -8.73
C LYS A 27 -15.70 -4.73 -7.80
N TYR A 28 -15.40 -5.92 -7.30
CA TYR A 28 -16.34 -6.64 -6.42
C TYR A 28 -16.52 -5.97 -5.07
N THR A 29 -15.50 -5.32 -4.52
CA THR A 29 -15.64 -4.47 -3.32
C THR A 29 -16.61 -3.30 -3.57
N TYR A 30 -16.53 -2.67 -4.76
CA TYR A 30 -17.46 -1.59 -5.12
C TYR A 30 -18.89 -2.12 -5.33
N PHE A 31 -19.04 -3.29 -5.95
CA PHE A 31 -20.36 -3.92 -6.15
C PHE A 31 -20.98 -4.36 -4.82
N ALA A 32 -20.18 -4.87 -3.88
CA ALA A 32 -20.64 -5.18 -2.51
C ALA A 32 -21.21 -3.93 -1.82
N SER A 33 -20.52 -2.78 -1.94
CA SER A 33 -21.01 -1.52 -1.37
C SER A 33 -22.36 -1.07 -1.95
N VAL A 34 -22.56 -1.25 -3.27
CA VAL A 34 -23.84 -0.94 -3.93
C VAL A 34 -24.93 -1.88 -3.45
N ALA A 35 -24.69 -3.21 -3.44
CA ALA A 35 -25.66 -4.20 -2.99
C ALA A 35 -26.10 -3.95 -1.55
N LYS A 36 -25.15 -3.61 -0.66
CA LYS A 36 -25.46 -3.26 0.74
C LYS A 36 -26.37 -2.04 0.86
N LYS A 37 -26.07 -0.97 0.10
CA LYS A 37 -26.92 0.24 0.08
C LYS A 37 -28.34 -0.02 -0.43
N GLN A 38 -28.51 -1.04 -1.27
CA GLN A 38 -29.81 -1.47 -1.81
C GLN A 38 -30.54 -2.49 -0.92
N GLY A 39 -29.96 -2.88 0.22
CA GLY A 39 -30.53 -3.84 1.17
C GLY A 39 -30.34 -5.31 0.81
N PHE A 40 -29.45 -5.62 -0.13
CA PHE A 40 -29.12 -7.00 -0.55
C PHE A 40 -27.91 -7.53 0.21
N GLU A 41 -28.03 -7.72 1.52
CA GLU A 41 -26.91 -8.10 2.40
C GLU A 41 -26.23 -9.41 1.98
N GLN A 42 -26.98 -10.45 1.60
CA GLN A 42 -26.42 -11.72 1.10
C GLN A 42 -25.60 -11.52 -0.17
N ILE A 43 -26.07 -10.71 -1.12
CA ILE A 43 -25.36 -10.43 -2.37
C ILE A 43 -24.08 -9.63 -2.08
N ALA A 44 -24.17 -8.64 -1.15
CA ALA A 44 -23.01 -7.87 -0.72
C ALA A 44 -21.94 -8.76 -0.09
N GLU A 45 -22.33 -9.70 0.77
CA GLU A 45 -21.41 -10.66 1.39
C GLU A 45 -20.74 -11.57 0.35
N LEU A 46 -21.49 -12.07 -0.63
CA LEU A 46 -20.95 -12.92 -1.70
C LEU A 46 -19.95 -12.15 -2.57
N PHE A 47 -20.23 -10.90 -2.92
CA PHE A 47 -19.26 -10.04 -3.63
C PHE A 47 -17.99 -9.83 -2.80
N GLN A 48 -18.12 -9.52 -1.50
CA GLN A 48 -16.97 -9.32 -0.63
C GLN A 48 -16.14 -10.60 -0.49
N LYS A 49 -16.77 -11.74 -0.28
CA LYS A 49 -16.10 -13.04 -0.21
C LYS A 49 -15.34 -13.35 -1.50
N THR A 50 -15.95 -13.09 -2.66
CA THR A 50 -15.28 -13.28 -3.94
C THR A 50 -14.10 -12.30 -4.09
N ALA A 51 -14.26 -11.03 -3.71
CA ALA A 51 -13.15 -10.08 -3.72
C ALA A 51 -11.95 -10.54 -2.87
N ASP A 52 -12.21 -11.17 -1.72
CA ASP A 52 -11.15 -11.73 -0.88
C ASP A 52 -10.47 -12.96 -1.51
N ASN A 53 -11.21 -13.78 -2.28
CA ASN A 53 -10.64 -14.88 -3.07
C ASN A 53 -9.73 -14.33 -4.18
N GLU A 54 -10.19 -13.32 -4.95
CA GLU A 54 -9.40 -12.72 -6.04
C GLU A 54 -8.10 -12.07 -5.52
N LYS A 55 -8.12 -11.52 -4.30
CA LYS A 55 -6.89 -11.06 -3.64
C LYS A 55 -5.86 -12.19 -3.47
N GLU A 56 -6.30 -13.38 -3.08
CA GLU A 56 -5.38 -14.52 -2.91
C GLU A 56 -4.92 -15.06 -4.27
N HIS A 57 -5.78 -15.07 -5.31
CA HIS A 57 -5.37 -15.42 -6.67
C HIS A 57 -4.31 -14.46 -7.21
N ALA A 58 -4.54 -13.14 -7.10
CA ALA A 58 -3.56 -12.11 -7.49
C ALA A 58 -2.21 -12.33 -6.78
N LYS A 59 -2.24 -12.63 -5.47
CA LYS A 59 -1.03 -12.91 -4.68
C LYS A 59 -0.25 -14.14 -5.17
N LEU A 60 -0.92 -15.19 -5.68
CA LEU A 60 -0.26 -16.35 -6.27
C LEU A 60 0.61 -15.91 -7.45
N TRP A 61 0.02 -15.18 -8.39
CA TRP A 61 0.71 -14.71 -9.60
C TRP A 61 1.80 -13.71 -9.29
N PHE A 62 1.55 -12.80 -8.35
CA PHE A 62 2.54 -11.80 -7.93
C PHE A 62 3.77 -12.43 -7.26
N LYS A 63 3.60 -13.54 -6.53
CA LYS A 63 4.73 -14.32 -5.98
C LYS A 63 5.56 -14.98 -7.09
N GLU A 64 4.93 -15.57 -8.11
CA GLU A 64 5.65 -16.15 -9.25
C GLU A 64 6.45 -15.11 -10.03
N LEU A 65 6.00 -13.86 -10.02
CA LEU A 65 6.70 -12.70 -10.60
C LEU A 65 7.79 -12.11 -9.68
N ASN A 66 8.09 -12.75 -8.54
CA ASN A 66 8.99 -12.21 -7.51
C ASN A 66 8.59 -10.80 -7.00
N GLY A 67 7.29 -10.50 -7.04
CA GLY A 67 6.76 -9.18 -6.65
C GLY A 67 6.69 -8.94 -5.15
N ILE A 68 6.89 -9.97 -4.30
CA ILE A 68 6.85 -9.87 -2.84
C ILE A 68 8.21 -10.22 -2.28
N GLY A 69 8.90 -9.22 -1.72
CA GLY A 69 10.17 -9.36 -1.02
C GLY A 69 10.04 -9.18 0.49
N ASP A 70 11.16 -8.88 1.14
CA ASP A 70 11.16 -8.43 2.53
C ASP A 70 10.61 -6.98 2.65
N THR A 71 10.50 -6.47 3.88
CA THR A 71 9.91 -5.15 4.13
C THR A 71 10.67 -4.03 3.42
N ALA A 72 12.00 -4.06 3.41
CA ALA A 72 12.82 -3.03 2.75
C ALA A 72 12.64 -3.07 1.23
N GLN A 73 12.67 -4.27 0.64
CA GLN A 73 12.42 -4.48 -0.79
C GLN A 73 11.02 -4.01 -1.20
N ASN A 74 9.99 -4.35 -0.41
CA ASN A 74 8.62 -3.95 -0.69
C ASN A 74 8.42 -2.44 -0.58
N LEU A 75 9.05 -1.78 0.41
CA LEU A 75 9.04 -0.32 0.54
C LEU A 75 9.72 0.38 -0.64
N GLY A 76 10.85 -0.17 -1.11
CA GLY A 76 11.53 0.32 -2.30
C GLY A 76 10.65 0.20 -3.55
N ALA A 77 10.09 -0.99 -3.78
CA ALA A 77 9.22 -1.25 -4.93
C ALA A 77 7.96 -0.36 -4.90
N ALA A 78 7.35 -0.16 -3.72
CA ALA A 78 6.22 0.74 -3.57
C ALA A 78 6.62 2.19 -3.90
N ALA A 79 7.73 2.68 -3.34
CA ALA A 79 8.21 4.04 -3.62
C ALA A 79 8.49 4.26 -5.12
N ASP A 80 9.06 3.28 -5.80
CA ASP A 80 9.35 3.36 -7.24
C ASP A 80 8.07 3.33 -8.08
N GLY A 81 7.07 2.56 -7.67
CA GLY A 81 5.73 2.55 -8.28
C GLY A 81 5.06 3.92 -8.19
N GLU A 82 4.95 4.46 -6.97
CA GLU A 82 4.36 5.79 -6.74
C GLU A 82 5.12 6.89 -7.51
N ASN A 83 6.46 6.80 -7.57
CA ASN A 83 7.27 7.73 -8.35
C ASN A 83 6.86 7.72 -9.82
N TYR A 84 6.78 6.54 -10.46
CA TYR A 84 6.31 6.41 -11.83
C TYR A 84 4.90 6.96 -12.03
N GLU A 85 4.00 6.71 -11.07
CA GLU A 85 2.62 7.18 -11.18
C GLU A 85 2.53 8.70 -11.24
N TRP A 86 3.27 9.43 -10.39
CA TRP A 86 3.14 10.88 -10.37
C TRP A 86 4.04 11.60 -11.38
N THR A 87 5.23 11.04 -11.75
CA THR A 87 6.13 11.67 -12.71
C THR A 87 5.73 11.46 -14.16
N ASP A 88 5.24 10.27 -14.49
CA ASP A 88 5.03 9.82 -15.87
C ASP A 88 3.55 9.55 -16.17
N MET A 89 2.93 8.61 -15.45
CA MET A 89 1.61 8.09 -15.77
C MET A 89 0.53 9.16 -15.68
N TYR A 90 0.31 9.75 -14.51
CA TYR A 90 -0.73 10.76 -14.32
C TYR A 90 -0.40 12.08 -15.00
N ALA A 91 0.88 12.44 -15.13
CA ALA A 91 1.29 13.61 -15.90
C ALA A 91 0.87 13.46 -17.38
N GLY A 92 1.18 12.33 -18.00
CA GLY A 92 0.77 12.02 -19.37
C GLY A 92 -0.75 11.91 -19.55
N PHE A 93 -1.44 11.31 -18.58
CA PHE A 93 -2.91 11.23 -18.62
C PHE A 93 -3.57 12.61 -18.53
N ALA A 94 -3.05 13.51 -17.69
CA ALA A 94 -3.56 14.87 -17.57
C ALA A 94 -3.37 15.67 -18.88
N GLU A 95 -2.19 15.56 -19.50
CA GLU A 95 -1.94 16.21 -20.80
C GLU A 95 -2.89 15.69 -21.90
N THR A 96 -3.10 14.37 -21.95
CA THR A 96 -3.99 13.74 -22.92
C THR A 96 -5.42 14.20 -22.71
N ALA A 97 -5.91 14.16 -21.47
CA ALA A 97 -7.27 14.60 -21.15
C ALA A 97 -7.50 16.08 -21.50
N GLU A 98 -6.48 16.93 -21.31
CA GLU A 98 -6.58 18.35 -21.69
C GLU A 98 -6.67 18.54 -23.20
N LYS A 99 -5.83 17.84 -23.97
CA LYS A 99 -5.86 17.85 -25.45
C LYS A 99 -7.18 17.34 -26.04
N GLU A 100 -7.79 16.36 -25.37
CA GLU A 100 -9.07 15.76 -25.77
C GLU A 100 -10.31 16.54 -25.28
N GLY A 101 -10.13 17.65 -24.55
CA GLY A 101 -11.22 18.52 -24.11
C GLY A 101 -11.89 18.11 -22.81
N PHE A 102 -11.18 17.36 -21.93
CA PHE A 102 -11.61 16.93 -20.60
C PHE A 102 -10.83 17.63 -19.46
N PRO A 103 -10.88 18.97 -19.34
CA PRO A 103 -10.04 19.71 -18.38
C PRO A 103 -10.31 19.36 -16.91
N GLU A 104 -11.56 19.01 -16.56
CA GLU A 104 -11.91 18.59 -15.20
C GLU A 104 -11.24 17.25 -14.83
N LEU A 105 -11.15 16.31 -15.78
CA LEU A 105 -10.48 15.04 -15.59
C LEU A 105 -8.96 15.24 -15.52
N ALA A 106 -8.40 16.11 -16.37
CA ALA A 106 -7.00 16.50 -16.32
C ALA A 106 -6.62 17.09 -14.93
N ALA A 107 -7.47 17.96 -14.38
CA ALA A 107 -7.27 18.50 -13.03
C ALA A 107 -7.29 17.39 -11.97
N ARG A 108 -8.21 16.41 -12.08
CA ARG A 108 -8.26 15.26 -11.14
C ARG A 108 -7.01 14.40 -11.23
N PHE A 109 -6.49 14.10 -12.41
CA PHE A 109 -5.23 13.38 -12.59
C PHE A 109 -4.07 14.08 -11.90
N ARG A 110 -3.95 15.42 -12.02
CA ARG A 110 -2.93 16.20 -11.32
C ARG A 110 -3.09 16.17 -9.79
N LEU A 111 -4.31 16.18 -9.28
CA LEU A 111 -4.58 16.07 -7.84
C LEU A 111 -4.19 14.69 -7.30
N VAL A 112 -4.49 13.62 -8.03
CA VAL A 112 -4.06 12.26 -7.66
C VAL A 112 -2.53 12.16 -7.72
N ALA A 113 -1.88 12.64 -8.78
CA ALA A 113 -0.42 12.69 -8.87
C ALA A 113 0.24 13.36 -7.64
N ALA A 114 -0.35 14.43 -7.11
CA ALA A 114 0.13 15.09 -5.90
C ALA A 114 -0.02 14.23 -4.63
N ILE A 115 -0.99 13.29 -4.61
CA ILE A 115 -1.16 12.31 -3.53
C ILE A 115 -0.09 11.23 -3.64
N GLU A 116 0.14 10.67 -4.84
CA GLU A 116 1.11 9.61 -5.08
C GLU A 116 2.54 10.08 -4.77
N LYS A 117 2.85 11.35 -5.04
CA LYS A 117 4.11 11.96 -4.58
C LYS A 117 4.29 11.89 -3.05
N ARG A 118 3.23 12.11 -2.27
CA ARG A 118 3.28 11.99 -0.80
C ARG A 118 3.41 10.53 -0.34
N HIS A 119 2.81 9.60 -1.09
CA HIS A 119 2.98 8.17 -0.84
C HIS A 119 4.44 7.76 -1.06
N GLU A 120 5.07 8.18 -2.15
CA GLU A 120 6.50 7.96 -2.41
C GLU A 120 7.35 8.51 -1.26
N GLU A 121 7.17 9.79 -0.90
CA GLU A 121 7.93 10.43 0.19
C GLU A 121 7.80 9.63 1.50
N ARG A 122 6.61 9.14 1.81
CA ARG A 122 6.34 8.30 2.99
C ARG A 122 7.08 6.97 2.91
N TYR A 123 6.99 6.26 1.79
CA TYR A 123 7.65 4.96 1.63
C TYR A 123 9.17 5.09 1.66
N ARG A 124 9.75 6.12 1.06
CA ARG A 124 11.19 6.39 1.16
C ARG A 124 11.64 6.73 2.59
N ALA A 125 10.86 7.49 3.33
CA ALA A 125 11.15 7.77 4.74
C ALA A 125 11.08 6.50 5.60
N LEU A 126 10.09 5.63 5.37
CA LEU A 126 9.97 4.34 6.06
C LEU A 126 11.11 3.40 5.69
N LEU A 127 11.48 3.31 4.41
CA LEU A 127 12.64 2.54 3.95
C LEU A 127 13.91 2.98 4.66
N LYS A 128 14.19 4.28 4.68
CA LYS A 128 15.33 4.84 5.42
C LYS A 128 15.31 4.44 6.89
N ASN A 129 14.15 4.46 7.55
CA ASN A 129 14.04 4.04 8.96
C ASN A 129 14.37 2.55 9.15
N VAL A 130 13.97 1.69 8.20
CA VAL A 130 14.31 0.25 8.25
C VAL A 130 15.82 0.06 8.06
N GLU A 131 16.40 0.67 7.03
CA GLU A 131 17.83 0.54 6.69
C GLU A 131 18.76 1.08 7.77
N THR A 132 18.34 2.11 8.50
CA THR A 132 19.13 2.74 9.57
C THR A 132 18.77 2.22 10.96
N ALA A 133 17.96 1.16 11.07
CA ALA A 133 17.43 0.62 12.34
C ALA A 133 16.70 1.68 13.21
N ALA A 134 16.14 2.71 12.55
CA ALA A 134 15.49 3.84 13.23
C ALA A 134 13.98 3.65 13.46
N VAL A 135 13.41 2.48 13.14
CA VAL A 135 11.98 2.22 13.37
C VAL A 135 11.62 2.30 14.85
N PHE A 136 12.45 1.69 15.72
CA PHE A 136 12.22 1.59 17.14
C PHE A 136 13.31 2.29 17.98
N ALA A 137 14.18 3.09 17.34
CA ALA A 137 15.24 3.84 17.97
C ALA A 137 15.39 5.22 17.30
N ARG A 138 15.76 6.24 18.08
CA ARG A 138 16.03 7.58 17.61
C ARG A 138 17.28 8.13 18.28
N SER A 139 17.94 9.08 17.62
CA SER A 139 19.08 9.81 18.22
C SER A 139 18.67 10.75 19.35
N GLU A 140 17.40 11.13 19.38
CA GLU A 140 16.81 12.01 20.39
C GLU A 140 15.75 11.28 21.19
N VAL A 141 15.46 11.80 22.38
CA VAL A 141 14.35 11.35 23.22
C VAL A 141 13.03 11.59 22.47
N LYS A 142 12.24 10.54 22.36
CA LYS A 142 10.91 10.56 21.72
C LYS A 142 9.88 9.96 22.68
N VAL A 143 8.62 10.21 22.36
CA VAL A 143 7.48 9.58 23.01
C VAL A 143 7.06 8.38 22.16
N TRP A 144 7.01 7.20 22.77
CA TRP A 144 6.62 5.94 22.15
C TRP A 144 5.29 5.50 22.71
N GLU A 145 4.41 5.02 21.86
CA GLU A 145 3.10 4.50 22.24
C GLU A 145 2.95 3.04 21.85
N CYS A 146 2.42 2.24 22.76
CA CYS A 146 2.04 0.87 22.47
C CYS A 146 0.71 0.82 21.73
N ARG A 147 0.70 0.41 20.47
CA ARG A 147 -0.48 0.31 19.59
C ARG A 147 -1.57 -0.62 20.11
N ASN A 148 -1.25 -1.52 21.07
CA ASN A 148 -2.23 -2.44 21.63
C ASN A 148 -2.99 -1.84 22.83
N CYS A 149 -2.30 -1.12 23.74
CA CYS A 149 -2.90 -0.67 24.99
C CYS A 149 -2.75 0.82 25.29
N GLY A 150 -2.11 1.60 24.42
CA GLY A 150 -1.90 3.04 24.61
C GLY A 150 -0.84 3.40 25.66
N HIS A 151 -0.07 2.44 26.17
CA HIS A 151 0.98 2.74 27.15
C HIS A 151 2.07 3.62 26.55
N ILE A 152 2.39 4.72 27.22
CA ILE A 152 3.37 5.72 26.79
C ILE A 152 4.71 5.49 27.49
N VAL A 153 5.80 5.55 26.72
CA VAL A 153 7.18 5.51 27.20
C VAL A 153 7.96 6.66 26.58
N VAL A 154 8.81 7.31 27.38
CA VAL A 154 9.68 8.39 26.92
C VAL A 154 11.12 7.90 26.92
N GLY A 155 11.80 8.00 25.79
CA GLY A 155 13.19 7.55 25.66
C GLY A 155 13.68 7.58 24.21
N THR A 156 14.95 7.24 24.02
CA THR A 156 15.54 7.12 22.67
C THR A 156 15.13 5.84 21.96
N ASN A 157 14.65 4.83 22.70
CA ASN A 157 14.27 3.52 22.16
C ASN A 157 12.90 3.09 22.67
N ALA A 158 12.13 2.43 21.82
CA ALA A 158 10.98 1.67 22.26
C ALA A 158 11.44 0.47 23.14
N PRO A 159 10.70 0.13 24.22
CA PRO A 159 11.05 -1.00 25.07
C PRO A 159 10.88 -2.35 24.35
N GLU A 160 11.63 -3.38 24.75
CA GLU A 160 11.53 -4.73 24.17
C GLU A 160 10.15 -5.36 24.41
N LEU A 161 9.53 -5.05 25.56
CA LEU A 161 8.19 -5.49 25.95
C LEU A 161 7.43 -4.31 26.55
N CYS A 162 6.14 -4.19 26.22
CA CYS A 162 5.27 -3.24 26.87
C CYS A 162 5.08 -3.62 28.34
N PRO A 163 5.39 -2.73 29.32
CA PRO A 163 5.27 -3.07 30.73
C PRO A 163 3.82 -3.27 31.19
N THR A 164 2.84 -2.78 30.45
CA THR A 164 1.42 -2.90 30.78
C THR A 164 0.79 -4.17 30.20
N CYS A 165 1.01 -4.47 28.92
CA CYS A 165 0.28 -5.55 28.22
C CYS A 165 1.19 -6.66 27.65
N LEU A 166 2.49 -6.57 27.87
CA LEU A 166 3.51 -7.56 27.48
C LEU A 166 3.61 -7.82 25.97
N HIS A 167 3.06 -6.94 25.15
CA HIS A 167 3.28 -7.02 23.70
C HIS A 167 4.72 -6.63 23.35
N PRO A 168 5.32 -7.27 22.34
CA PRO A 168 6.71 -7.03 21.96
C PRO A 168 6.91 -5.63 21.36
N LYS A 169 8.17 -5.19 21.27
CA LYS A 169 8.63 -3.92 20.66
C LYS A 169 7.94 -3.60 19.33
N ALA A 170 7.61 -4.60 18.53
CA ALA A 170 6.91 -4.45 17.23
C ALA A 170 5.57 -3.73 17.34
N TYR A 171 4.98 -3.64 18.53
CA TYR A 171 3.74 -2.92 18.79
C TYR A 171 3.94 -1.45 19.14
N PHE A 172 5.17 -0.95 19.23
CA PHE A 172 5.41 0.46 19.52
C PHE A 172 5.52 1.29 18.24
N GLU A 173 5.03 2.51 18.33
CA GLU A 173 5.20 3.55 17.32
C GLU A 173 5.54 4.88 17.96
N LEU A 174 5.99 5.86 17.18
CA LEU A 174 6.12 7.23 17.67
C LEU A 174 4.74 7.80 17.93
N HIS A 175 4.55 8.28 19.16
CA HIS A 175 3.30 8.97 19.53
C HIS A 175 3.15 10.27 18.74
N THR A 176 1.96 10.55 18.25
CA THR A 176 1.61 11.78 17.55
C THR A 176 0.27 12.31 18.05
N ASP A 177 0.26 13.55 18.50
CA ASP A 177 -0.99 14.28 18.77
C ASP A 177 -1.53 14.81 17.45
N ASN A 178 -2.74 14.41 17.08
CA ASN A 178 -3.41 14.84 15.85
C ASN A 178 -4.84 15.36 16.07
N PHE A 179 -5.14 15.81 17.28
CA PHE A 179 -6.42 16.37 17.72
C PHE A 179 -6.27 17.80 18.20
#